data_fc821aa999282570db1259272888f72c
#
_entry.id   fc821aa999282570db1259272888f72c
#
_cell.length_a   1.000
_cell.length_b   1.000
_cell.length_c   1.000
_cell.angle_alpha   90.00
_cell.angle_beta   90.00
_cell.angle_gamma   90.00
#
_symmetry.space_group_name_H-M   'P 1'
#
loop_
_entity.id
_entity.type
_entity.pdbx_description
1 polymer ?
#
loop_
_entity_poly.entity_id
_entity_poly.type
_entity_poly.pdbx_seq_one_letter_code
_entity_poly.pdbx_strand_id
1 'polypeptide(L)'
;LHYELKKYIFRPVFIMTLCLMCLLKAGLTIQAMSRNTKLDNLLYEDYIHVLQEMNYDEREKFLTKERERIDFAITNEGYYREQYLNHEIDPNEYQQYLSELIYAKSHLSIFEKVDSYAQYINQMNAQKGLNAELLYDIDWTQYFSSGCDYAFILLLIFLLSGVFSDEYLHQNGSDSIGN
;
A
#
# COMPACT_ATOMS: atom_id res chain seq x y z
N LEU A 1 13.73 37.25 -5.52
CA LEU A 1 13.05 35.94 -5.48
C LEU A 1 12.94 35.34 -4.05
N HIS A 2 14.05 35.28 -3.28
CA HIS A 2 14.06 34.68 -1.94
C HIS A 2 13.21 35.43 -0.90
N TYR A 3 13.17 36.74 -0.99
CA TYR A 3 12.41 37.63 -0.08
C TYR A 3 10.90 37.58 -0.36
N GLU A 4 10.51 37.54 -1.62
CA GLU A 4 9.11 37.41 -2.05
C GLU A 4 8.52 36.04 -1.69
N LEU A 5 9.26 34.95 -1.94
CA LEU A 5 8.86 33.61 -1.56
C LEU A 5 8.59 33.49 -0.05
N LYS A 6 9.43 34.14 0.77
CA LYS A 6 9.28 34.18 2.23
C LYS A 6 8.00 34.91 2.66
N LYS A 7 7.60 35.97 1.95
CA LYS A 7 6.41 36.76 2.22
C LYS A 7 5.10 35.94 1.95
N TYR A 8 5.14 35.07 0.92
CA TYR A 8 3.97 34.22 0.58
C TYR A 8 3.87 32.98 1.46
N ILE A 9 4.99 32.31 1.77
CA ILE A 9 5.01 31.12 2.62
C ILE A 9 4.51 31.44 4.04
N PHE A 10 4.80 32.62 4.56
CA PHE A 10 4.35 33.05 5.89
C PHE A 10 2.97 33.74 5.93
N ARG A 11 2.22 33.77 4.81
CA ARG A 11 0.83 34.20 4.88
C ARG A 11 0.02 33.23 5.74
N PRO A 12 -0.79 33.72 6.71
CA PRO A 12 -1.52 32.86 7.61
C PRO A 12 -2.46 31.89 6.89
N VAL A 13 -3.03 32.29 5.74
CA VAL A 13 -3.87 31.42 4.89
C VAL A 13 -3.09 30.24 4.33
N PHE A 14 -1.84 30.47 3.86
CA PHE A 14 -1.00 29.40 3.32
C PHE A 14 -0.64 28.40 4.42
N ILE A 15 -0.23 28.87 5.59
CA ILE A 15 0.12 28.03 6.74
C ILE A 15 -1.11 27.23 7.21
N MET A 16 -2.28 27.86 7.33
CA MET A 16 -3.53 27.17 7.71
C MET A 16 -3.89 26.07 6.70
N THR A 17 -3.79 26.33 5.40
CA THR A 17 -4.10 25.36 4.36
C THR A 17 -3.11 24.19 4.41
N LEU A 18 -1.82 24.45 4.59
CA LEU A 18 -0.79 23.43 4.74
C LEU A 18 -1.03 22.56 5.98
N CYS A 19 -1.35 23.18 7.13
CA CYS A 19 -1.68 22.46 8.37
C CYS A 19 -2.93 21.59 8.20
N LEU A 20 -3.98 22.12 7.56
CA LEU A 20 -5.20 21.36 7.28
C LEU A 20 -4.93 20.14 6.41
N MET A 21 -4.07 20.28 5.41
CA MET A 21 -3.68 19.18 4.55
C MET A 21 -2.87 18.12 5.28
N CYS A 22 -1.93 18.53 6.12
CA CYS A 22 -1.17 17.60 6.95
C CYS A 22 -2.08 16.82 7.89
N LEU A 23 -3.08 17.47 8.49
CA LEU A 23 -4.07 16.84 9.36
C LEU A 23 -4.97 15.86 8.57
N LEU A 24 -5.41 16.24 7.37
CA LEU A 24 -6.18 15.35 6.49
C LEU A 24 -5.36 14.11 6.09
N LYS A 25 -4.10 14.30 5.68
CA LYS A 25 -3.21 13.20 5.33
C LYS A 25 -2.99 12.28 6.54
N ALA A 26 -2.69 12.84 7.70
CA ALA A 26 -2.53 12.08 8.95
C ALA A 26 -3.80 11.28 9.29
N GLY A 27 -4.98 11.88 9.18
CA GLY A 27 -6.26 11.21 9.43
C GLY A 27 -6.50 10.05 8.48
N LEU A 28 -6.25 10.23 7.19
CA LEU A 28 -6.39 9.17 6.17
C LEU A 28 -5.38 8.04 6.38
N THR A 29 -4.14 8.35 6.78
CA THR A 29 -3.12 7.35 7.10
C THR A 29 -3.53 6.54 8.33
N ILE A 30 -3.98 7.19 9.41
CA ILE A 30 -4.47 6.51 10.61
C ILE A 30 -5.67 5.61 10.27
N GLN A 31 -6.60 6.07 9.42
CA GLN A 31 -7.73 5.28 8.97
C GLN A 31 -7.29 4.06 8.14
N ALA A 32 -6.30 4.21 7.27
CA ALA A 32 -5.74 3.10 6.50
C ALA A 32 -5.05 2.07 7.41
N MET A 33 -4.25 2.52 8.37
CA MET A 33 -3.60 1.66 9.37
C MET A 33 -4.61 0.93 10.27
N SER A 34 -5.72 1.57 10.63
CA SER A 34 -6.74 0.94 11.47
C SER A 34 -7.55 -0.15 10.77
N ARG A 35 -7.48 -0.26 9.45
CA ARG A 35 -8.12 -1.34 8.68
C ARG A 35 -7.35 -2.66 8.74
N ASN A 36 -6.06 -2.59 9.02
CA ASN A 36 -5.25 -3.79 9.20
C ASN A 36 -5.34 -4.24 10.66
N THR A 37 -5.71 -5.49 10.87
CA THR A 37 -5.72 -6.07 12.21
C THR A 37 -4.28 -6.32 12.66
N LYS A 38 -4.05 -6.41 13.99
CA LYS A 38 -2.73 -6.82 14.50
C LYS A 38 -2.32 -8.20 13.98
N LEU A 39 -3.29 -9.06 13.73
CA LEU A 39 -3.08 -10.41 13.19
C LEU A 39 -2.53 -10.33 11.75
N ASP A 40 -3.10 -9.44 10.91
CA ASP A 40 -2.64 -9.27 9.53
C ASP A 40 -1.18 -8.79 9.49
N ASN A 41 -0.80 -7.92 10.42
CA ASN A 41 0.57 -7.43 10.50
C ASN A 41 1.55 -8.53 10.94
N LEU A 42 1.17 -9.36 11.92
CA LEU A 42 1.99 -10.49 12.36
C LEU A 42 2.15 -11.53 11.26
N LEU A 43 1.08 -11.88 10.54
CA LEU A 43 1.14 -12.82 9.42
C LEU A 43 2.03 -12.30 8.29
N TYR A 44 1.95 -11.00 8.00
CA TYR A 44 2.83 -10.38 7.00
C TYR A 44 4.30 -10.44 7.43
N GLU A 45 4.59 -10.11 8.69
CA GLU A 45 5.92 -10.19 9.29
C GLU A 45 6.49 -11.60 9.21
N ASP A 46 5.69 -12.61 9.58
CA ASP A 46 6.09 -14.01 9.52
C ASP A 46 6.44 -14.44 8.08
N TYR A 47 5.63 -14.08 7.09
CA TYR A 47 5.95 -14.38 5.69
C TYR A 47 7.25 -13.71 5.23
N ILE A 48 7.44 -12.43 5.53
CA ILE A 48 8.64 -11.70 5.13
C ILE A 48 9.89 -12.30 5.80
N HIS A 49 9.84 -12.65 7.08
CA HIS A 49 10.96 -13.30 7.77
C HIS A 49 11.32 -14.64 7.15
N VAL A 50 10.32 -15.48 6.88
CA VAL A 50 10.54 -16.77 6.21
C VAL A 50 11.18 -16.57 4.83
N LEU A 51 10.71 -15.60 4.06
CA LEU A 51 11.24 -15.32 2.71
C LEU A 51 12.64 -14.68 2.75
N GLN A 52 12.98 -13.91 3.78
CA GLN A 52 14.32 -13.31 3.93
C GLN A 52 15.41 -14.36 4.14
N GLU A 53 15.10 -15.46 4.83
CA GLU A 53 16.05 -16.56 5.08
C GLU A 53 16.28 -17.45 3.85
N MET A 54 15.44 -17.36 2.81
CA MET A 54 15.49 -18.18 1.61
C MET A 54 16.28 -17.51 0.48
N ASN A 55 16.95 -18.32 -0.34
CA ASN A 55 17.48 -17.85 -1.61
C ASN A 55 16.37 -17.67 -2.64
N TYR A 56 16.70 -17.10 -3.82
CA TYR A 56 15.72 -16.79 -4.87
C TYR A 56 14.87 -18.00 -5.30
N ASP A 57 15.52 -19.12 -5.59
CA ASP A 57 14.82 -20.33 -6.07
C ASP A 57 13.93 -20.96 -5.00
N GLU A 58 14.35 -20.89 -3.75
CA GLU A 58 13.58 -21.36 -2.60
C GLU A 58 12.34 -20.48 -2.38
N ARG A 59 12.49 -19.15 -2.48
CA ARG A 59 11.38 -18.18 -2.39
C ARG A 59 10.31 -18.46 -3.43
N GLU A 60 10.71 -18.65 -4.68
CA GLU A 60 9.77 -18.91 -5.77
C GLU A 60 9.01 -20.22 -5.57
N LYS A 61 9.71 -21.27 -5.16
CA LYS A 61 9.09 -22.56 -4.82
C LYS A 61 8.13 -22.46 -3.66
N PHE A 62 8.51 -21.73 -2.60
CA PHE A 62 7.66 -21.52 -1.44
C PHE A 62 6.39 -20.75 -1.80
N LEU A 63 6.52 -19.64 -2.52
CA LEU A 63 5.38 -18.83 -2.95
C LEU A 63 4.44 -19.60 -3.89
N THR A 64 5.00 -20.40 -4.81
CA THR A 64 4.20 -21.24 -5.71
C THR A 64 3.41 -22.30 -4.93
N LYS A 65 4.07 -23.00 -4.01
CA LYS A 65 3.43 -24.03 -3.19
C LYS A 65 2.34 -23.46 -2.29
N GLU A 66 2.59 -22.30 -1.70
CA GLU A 66 1.61 -21.64 -0.82
C GLU A 66 0.41 -21.12 -1.61
N ARG A 67 0.65 -20.59 -2.82
CA ARG A 67 -0.43 -20.20 -3.74
C ARG A 67 -1.30 -21.40 -4.11
N GLU A 68 -0.69 -22.51 -4.53
CA GLU A 68 -1.40 -23.74 -4.87
C GLU A 68 -2.23 -24.27 -3.69
N ARG A 69 -1.70 -24.21 -2.46
CA ARG A 69 -2.40 -24.62 -1.24
C ARG A 69 -3.63 -23.76 -0.98
N ILE A 70 -3.49 -22.45 -1.04
CA ILE A 70 -4.56 -21.48 -0.81
C ILE A 70 -5.64 -21.62 -1.90
N ASP A 71 -5.23 -21.64 -3.16
CA ASP A 71 -6.14 -21.77 -4.30
C ASP A 71 -6.89 -23.11 -4.28
N PHE A 72 -6.23 -24.20 -3.95
CA PHE A 72 -6.86 -25.51 -3.82
C PHE A 72 -7.95 -25.49 -2.75
N ALA A 73 -7.64 -24.97 -1.56
CA ALA A 73 -8.59 -24.93 -0.47
C ALA A 73 -9.83 -24.09 -0.80
N ILE A 74 -9.65 -22.92 -1.44
CA ILE A 74 -10.76 -22.03 -1.77
C ILE A 74 -11.59 -22.58 -2.93
N THR A 75 -10.93 -23.05 -3.98
CA THR A 75 -11.62 -23.53 -5.20
C THR A 75 -12.46 -24.77 -4.94
N ASN A 76 -12.01 -25.64 -4.05
CA ASN A 76 -12.69 -26.92 -3.77
C ASN A 76 -13.70 -26.84 -2.62
N GLU A 77 -14.03 -25.64 -2.08
CA GLU A 77 -14.98 -25.48 -0.98
C GLU A 77 -16.35 -26.11 -1.30
N GLY A 78 -16.86 -25.87 -2.50
CA GLY A 78 -18.14 -26.42 -2.94
C GLY A 78 -18.11 -27.94 -3.06
N TYR A 79 -17.06 -28.49 -3.65
CA TYR A 79 -16.88 -29.93 -3.85
C TYR A 79 -16.82 -30.67 -2.51
N TYR A 80 -15.96 -30.30 -1.58
CA TYR A 80 -15.86 -31.00 -0.29
C TYR A 80 -17.11 -30.88 0.56
N ARG A 81 -17.80 -29.73 0.47
CA ARG A 81 -19.10 -29.55 1.15
C ARG A 81 -20.16 -30.49 0.60
N GLU A 82 -20.25 -30.67 -0.71
CA GLU A 82 -21.21 -31.57 -1.37
C GLU A 82 -20.91 -33.01 -1.05
N GLN A 83 -19.65 -33.44 -1.14
CA GLN A 83 -19.20 -34.78 -0.77
C GLN A 83 -19.54 -35.15 0.68
N TYR A 84 -19.37 -34.21 1.60
CA TYR A 84 -19.70 -34.39 3.01
C TYR A 84 -21.22 -34.54 3.21
N LEU A 85 -22.03 -33.71 2.55
CA LEU A 85 -23.50 -33.77 2.65
C LEU A 85 -24.05 -35.07 2.07
N ASN A 86 -23.39 -35.62 1.06
CA ASN A 86 -23.75 -36.88 0.43
C ASN A 86 -23.20 -38.12 1.19
N HIS A 87 -22.50 -37.94 2.29
CA HIS A 87 -21.81 -38.99 3.05
C HIS A 87 -20.75 -39.78 2.24
N GLU A 88 -20.13 -39.12 1.26
CA GLU A 88 -19.09 -39.69 0.37
C GLU A 88 -17.69 -39.58 0.94
N ILE A 89 -17.46 -38.67 1.90
CA ILE A 89 -16.20 -38.50 2.61
C ILE A 89 -16.38 -38.63 4.12
N ASP A 90 -15.28 -39.06 4.80
CA ASP A 90 -15.26 -39.21 6.25
C ASP A 90 -15.33 -37.85 6.97
N PRO A 91 -16.06 -37.73 8.10
CA PRO A 91 -16.10 -36.50 8.89
C PRO A 91 -14.73 -35.97 9.29
N ASN A 92 -13.74 -36.83 9.55
CA ASN A 92 -12.38 -36.39 9.88
C ASN A 92 -11.66 -35.78 8.66
N GLU A 93 -11.87 -36.32 7.47
CA GLU A 93 -11.35 -35.81 6.22
C GLU A 93 -11.93 -34.42 5.95
N TYR A 94 -13.23 -34.25 6.13
CA TYR A 94 -13.88 -32.95 6.00
C TYR A 94 -13.37 -31.94 7.04
N GLN A 95 -13.13 -32.36 8.28
CA GLN A 95 -12.55 -31.47 9.30
C GLN A 95 -11.12 -31.03 8.95
N GLN A 96 -10.29 -31.92 8.40
CA GLN A 96 -8.97 -31.55 7.89
C GLN A 96 -9.06 -30.52 6.77
N TYR A 97 -9.95 -30.73 5.80
CA TYR A 97 -10.21 -29.79 4.75
C TYR A 97 -10.68 -28.41 5.29
N LEU A 98 -11.62 -28.41 6.26
CA LEU A 98 -12.09 -27.16 6.87
C LEU A 98 -10.97 -26.39 7.55
N SER A 99 -10.02 -27.06 8.20
CA SER A 99 -8.86 -26.39 8.80
C SER A 99 -7.98 -25.73 7.74
N GLU A 100 -7.75 -26.38 6.60
CA GLU A 100 -7.03 -25.81 5.47
C GLU A 100 -7.79 -24.63 4.82
N LEU A 101 -9.11 -24.73 4.73
CA LEU A 101 -9.96 -23.65 4.22
C LEU A 101 -9.93 -22.42 5.13
N ILE A 102 -9.99 -22.62 6.45
CA ILE A 102 -9.88 -21.52 7.43
C ILE A 102 -8.50 -20.84 7.32
N TYR A 103 -7.44 -21.67 7.22
CA TYR A 103 -6.09 -21.18 6.99
C TYR A 103 -6.05 -20.34 5.70
N ALA A 104 -6.50 -20.88 4.58
CA ALA A 104 -6.49 -20.20 3.29
C ALA A 104 -7.25 -18.86 3.33
N LYS A 105 -8.46 -18.84 3.88
CA LYS A 105 -9.28 -17.62 3.99
C LYS A 105 -8.63 -16.55 4.89
N SER A 106 -7.93 -16.95 5.95
CA SER A 106 -7.23 -16.00 6.83
C SER A 106 -5.92 -15.48 6.24
N HIS A 107 -5.25 -16.24 5.38
CA HIS A 107 -3.95 -15.88 4.82
C HIS A 107 -4.03 -15.24 3.44
N LEU A 108 -5.10 -15.48 2.67
CA LEU A 108 -5.23 -15.05 1.27
C LEU A 108 -4.82 -13.59 1.04
N SER A 109 -5.46 -12.66 1.76
CA SER A 109 -5.23 -11.22 1.52
C SER A 109 -3.80 -10.77 1.86
N ILE A 110 -3.18 -11.40 2.84
CA ILE A 110 -1.81 -11.11 3.26
C ILE A 110 -0.83 -11.76 2.29
N PHE A 111 -1.09 -13.02 1.92
CA PHE A 111 -0.29 -13.73 0.94
C PHE A 111 -0.24 -13.01 -0.41
N GLU A 112 -1.39 -12.53 -0.93
CA GLU A 112 -1.43 -11.74 -2.17
C GLU A 112 -0.55 -10.48 -2.11
N LYS A 113 -0.51 -9.79 -0.97
CA LYS A 113 0.37 -8.63 -0.77
C LYS A 113 1.84 -9.03 -0.80
N VAL A 114 2.19 -10.10 -0.06
CA VAL A 114 3.57 -10.62 0.01
C VAL A 114 4.03 -11.11 -1.36
N ASP A 115 3.20 -11.88 -2.05
CA ASP A 115 3.50 -12.41 -3.38
C ASP A 115 3.70 -11.28 -4.41
N SER A 116 2.81 -10.31 -4.42
CA SER A 116 2.94 -9.14 -5.30
C SER A 116 4.22 -8.34 -5.01
N TYR A 117 4.58 -8.19 -3.74
CA TYR A 117 5.80 -7.51 -3.34
C TYR A 117 7.05 -8.30 -3.74
N ALA A 118 7.06 -9.61 -3.50
CA ALA A 118 8.17 -10.47 -3.92
C ALA A 118 8.37 -10.45 -5.44
N GLN A 119 7.29 -10.53 -6.23
CA GLN A 119 7.35 -10.40 -7.68
C GLN A 119 7.88 -9.05 -8.13
N TYR A 120 7.46 -7.95 -7.49
CA TYR A 120 7.97 -6.62 -7.78
C TYR A 120 9.49 -6.52 -7.54
N ILE A 121 9.99 -7.00 -6.41
CA ILE A 121 11.43 -7.03 -6.10
C ILE A 121 12.20 -7.87 -7.11
N ASN A 122 11.67 -9.03 -7.48
CA ASN A 122 12.27 -9.91 -8.49
C ASN A 122 12.37 -9.22 -9.87
N GLN A 123 11.31 -8.54 -10.30
CA GLN A 123 11.31 -7.78 -11.55
C GLN A 123 12.31 -6.63 -11.53
N MET A 124 12.40 -5.89 -10.42
CA MET A 124 13.36 -4.81 -10.26
C MET A 124 14.81 -5.32 -10.31
N ASN A 125 15.08 -6.45 -9.65
CA ASN A 125 16.41 -7.07 -9.68
C ASN A 125 16.78 -7.53 -11.09
N ALA A 126 15.86 -8.18 -11.80
CA ALA A 126 16.07 -8.66 -13.17
C ALA A 126 16.27 -7.51 -14.17
N GLN A 127 15.49 -6.44 -14.08
CA GLN A 127 15.53 -5.34 -15.05
C GLN A 127 16.69 -4.37 -14.82
N LYS A 128 17.05 -4.12 -13.56
CA LYS A 128 18.04 -3.10 -13.20
C LYS A 128 19.37 -3.65 -12.71
N GLY A 129 19.50 -4.98 -12.63
CA GLY A 129 20.70 -5.63 -12.08
C GLY A 129 20.93 -5.26 -10.60
N LEU A 130 19.85 -5.00 -9.85
CA LEU A 130 19.91 -4.68 -8.44
C LEU A 130 19.88 -5.95 -7.61
N ASN A 131 20.39 -5.86 -6.38
CA ASN A 131 20.25 -6.90 -5.36
C ASN A 131 19.34 -6.37 -4.23
N ALA A 132 18.13 -5.93 -4.60
CA ALA A 132 17.16 -5.46 -3.62
C ALA A 132 16.64 -6.65 -2.80
N GLU A 133 16.58 -6.48 -1.49
CA GLU A 133 16.06 -7.46 -0.54
C GLU A 133 14.63 -7.14 -0.14
N LEU A 134 13.89 -8.16 0.30
CA LEU A 134 12.58 -7.98 0.89
C LEU A 134 12.75 -7.32 2.27
N LEU A 135 12.14 -6.17 2.45
CA LEU A 135 12.15 -5.44 3.71
C LEU A 135 10.78 -5.55 4.37
N TYR A 136 10.78 -5.77 5.69
CA TYR A 136 9.59 -5.59 6.50
C TYR A 136 9.40 -4.11 6.76
N ASP A 137 8.48 -3.49 6.01
CA ASP A 137 8.14 -2.07 6.17
C ASP A 137 6.67 -1.82 5.84
N ILE A 138 5.78 -2.31 6.71
CA ILE A 138 4.33 -2.10 6.55
C ILE A 138 3.97 -0.61 6.63
N ASP A 139 4.57 0.12 7.56
CA ASP A 139 4.17 1.49 7.87
C ASP A 139 4.48 2.45 6.72
N TRP A 140 5.67 2.35 6.14
CA TRP A 140 6.07 3.16 5.00
C TRP A 140 5.34 2.76 3.71
N THR A 141 5.18 1.46 3.45
CA THR A 141 4.46 0.96 2.27
C THR A 141 3.00 1.42 2.31
N GLN A 142 2.34 1.37 3.46
CA GLN A 142 0.98 1.88 3.62
C GLN A 142 0.90 3.40 3.49
N TYR A 143 1.88 4.13 4.03
CA TYR A 143 1.96 5.58 3.90
C TYR A 143 2.06 6.00 2.42
N PHE A 144 2.93 5.36 1.64
CA PHE A 144 3.12 5.69 0.22
C PHE A 144 2.02 5.14 -0.70
N SER A 145 1.40 4.01 -0.37
CA SER A 145 0.30 3.43 -1.17
C SER A 145 -1.06 4.10 -0.94
N SER A 146 -1.19 4.91 0.12
CA SER A 146 -2.42 5.62 0.42
C SER A 146 -2.68 6.74 -0.60
N GLY A 147 -3.05 6.46 -1.83
CA GLY A 147 -3.37 7.31 -3.00
C GLY A 147 -3.65 8.83 -2.87
N CYS A 148 -3.37 9.38 -1.70
CA CYS A 148 -3.51 10.81 -1.36
C CYS A 148 -2.38 11.69 -1.89
N ASP A 149 -1.30 11.11 -2.40
CA ASP A 149 -0.13 11.88 -2.81
C ASP A 149 -0.40 12.70 -4.06
N TYR A 150 -1.23 12.21 -4.98
CA TYR A 150 -1.66 12.96 -6.16
C TYR A 150 -2.54 14.17 -5.79
N ALA A 151 -3.46 14.01 -4.85
CA ALA A 151 -4.29 15.11 -4.36
C ALA A 151 -3.42 16.17 -3.63
N PHE A 152 -2.42 15.72 -2.87
CA PHE A 152 -1.44 16.60 -2.21
C PHE A 152 -0.61 17.38 -3.22
N ILE A 153 -0.08 16.72 -4.25
CA ILE A 153 0.69 17.36 -5.33
C ILE A 153 -0.16 18.36 -6.09
N LEU A 154 -1.39 17.99 -6.49
CA LEU A 154 -2.31 18.89 -7.18
C LEU A 154 -2.64 20.14 -6.36
N LEU A 155 -2.87 20.00 -5.07
CA LEU A 155 -3.18 21.11 -4.18
C LEU A 155 -1.94 22.00 -3.93
N LEU A 156 -0.75 21.41 -3.88
CA LEU A 156 0.52 22.14 -3.81
C LEU A 156 0.74 22.95 -5.09
N ILE A 157 0.43 22.39 -6.26
CA ILE A 157 0.45 23.10 -7.56
C ILE A 157 -0.55 24.26 -7.54
N PHE A 158 -1.76 24.06 -7.04
CA PHE A 158 -2.79 25.09 -6.91
C PHE A 158 -2.33 26.25 -5.99
N LEU A 159 -1.76 25.92 -4.83
CA LEU A 159 -1.22 26.93 -3.90
C LEU A 159 -0.06 27.72 -4.51
N LEU A 160 0.83 27.05 -5.24
CA LEU A 160 1.94 27.69 -5.93
C LEU A 160 1.47 28.55 -7.12
N SER A 161 0.44 28.10 -7.86
CA SER A 161 -0.11 28.88 -8.98
C SER A 161 -0.71 30.21 -8.54
N GLY A 162 -1.33 30.26 -7.36
CA GLY A 162 -1.81 31.51 -6.76
C GLY A 162 -0.69 32.53 -6.45
N VAL A 163 0.49 32.02 -6.07
CA VAL A 163 1.69 32.86 -5.84
C VAL A 163 2.15 33.52 -7.13
N PHE A 164 2.21 32.77 -8.22
CA PHE A 164 2.65 33.29 -9.53
C PHE A 164 1.60 34.23 -10.17
N SER A 165 0.31 33.96 -9.97
CA SER A 165 -0.77 34.81 -10.49
C SER A 165 -0.78 36.22 -9.85
N ASP A 166 -0.54 36.30 -8.53
CA ASP A 166 -0.48 37.60 -7.83
C ASP A 166 0.74 38.45 -8.27
N GLU A 167 1.85 37.78 -8.56
CA GLU A 167 3.07 38.47 -9.05
C GLU A 167 2.85 39.07 -10.44
N TYR A 168 2.12 38.34 -11.32
CA TYR A 168 1.81 38.85 -12.67
C TYR A 168 0.80 40.00 -12.66
N LEU A 169 -0.14 40.03 -11.74
CA LEU A 169 -1.09 41.12 -11.59
C LEU A 169 -0.46 42.40 -11.01
N HIS A 170 0.51 42.24 -10.10
CA HIS A 170 1.21 43.38 -9.52
C HIS A 170 2.21 44.03 -10.48
N GLN A 171 2.89 43.28 -11.36
CA GLN A 171 3.76 43.82 -12.38
C GLN A 171 3.01 44.62 -13.47
N ASN A 172 1.84 44.11 -13.89
CA ASN A 172 1.04 44.79 -14.92
C ASN A 172 0.22 45.98 -14.37
N GLY A 173 0.01 46.06 -13.05
CA GLY A 173 -0.73 47.15 -12.41
C GLY A 173 0.15 48.41 -12.15
N SER A 174 1.47 48.27 -12.06
CA SER A 174 2.37 49.40 -11.84
C SER A 174 2.69 50.19 -13.12
N ASP A 175 2.55 49.57 -14.30
CA ASP A 175 2.84 50.24 -15.59
C ASP A 175 1.67 51.08 -16.12
N SER A 176 0.48 50.98 -15.49
CA SER A 176 -0.71 51.74 -15.94
C SER A 176 -0.97 53.04 -15.20
N ILE A 177 -0.13 53.46 -14.26
CA ILE A 177 -0.27 54.69 -13.47
C ILE A 177 0.79 55.75 -13.82
N GLY A 178 1.52 55.55 -14.92
CA GLY A 178 2.59 56.45 -15.37
C GLY A 178 2.36 57.09 -16.73
N ASN A 179 1.16 57.66 -16.99
CA ASN A 179 0.93 58.60 -18.11
C ASN A 179 -0.07 59.67 -17.69
#